data_0600f247345cf885985943ef5585aa57
#
_entry.id   0600f247345cf885985943ef5585aa57
#
_cell.length_a   1.000
_cell.length_b   1.000
_cell.length_c   1.000
_cell.angle_alpha   90.00
_cell.angle_beta   90.00
_cell.angle_gamma   90.00
#
_symmetry.space_group_name_H-M   'P 1'
#
loop_
_entity.id
_entity.type
_entity.pdbx_description
1 polymer ?
#
loop_
_entity_poly.entity_id
_entity_poly.type
_entity_poly.pdbx_seq_one_letter_code
_entity_poly.pdbx_strand_id
1 'polypeptide(L)'
;MRKAFFSMTGYNTSDYQDDLYEQKRREQRSRRIAEMKRKKRQQELRRRLMLRLSPVVLVLVITIVIVTKVISAHRPSDDTVADDTATTLVAESHVEDTADVSTDATISDEDTSQEEVDEVTVPAVDHTIYSAATAASTDNFFEADSVNSTYGIVVDLSNDTILAQQNAYTRINPASMTKVLTVLVAAEHISNLDDTFTMTQEINNYIYSNDCSAVNWENDETITIRDLFYGTILPSGADAALGLAYYVAGSQEAFVDLMNEKLDELGLSSTAHFTNCIGLYDENHYCTMYDMAMIMEAAVHNEWCREVLSAHKYTTSSTPQHPDGIEISNWFLRRIEDKDTHGEVVCAKTGFVVQSGNCAVSYGTDTKGNGYIIVTGNAHSSWRCIYDHVALYQKYLS
;
A
#
# COMPACT_ATOMS: atom_id res chain seq x y z
N MET A 1 11.18 9.78 -41.73
CA MET A 1 11.43 8.59 -40.90
C MET A 1 10.71 8.64 -39.55
N ARG A 2 10.77 9.70 -38.70
CA ARG A 2 10.05 9.72 -37.40
C ARG A 2 8.51 9.57 -37.50
N LYS A 3 7.83 10.20 -38.48
CA LYS A 3 6.37 10.10 -38.65
C LYS A 3 5.90 8.70 -39.11
N ALA A 4 6.73 7.95 -39.83
CA ALA A 4 6.39 6.61 -40.29
C ALA A 4 6.52 5.56 -39.17
N PHE A 5 7.43 5.75 -38.22
CA PHE A 5 7.61 4.86 -37.07
C PHE A 5 6.41 4.93 -36.11
N PHE A 6 5.83 6.14 -35.92
CA PHE A 6 4.64 6.33 -35.07
C PHE A 6 3.35 5.71 -35.64
N SER A 7 3.27 5.56 -36.96
CA SER A 7 2.08 4.99 -37.61
C SER A 7 2.00 3.45 -37.53
N MET A 8 3.12 2.77 -37.30
CA MET A 8 3.17 1.29 -37.21
C MET A 8 2.91 0.74 -35.80
N THR A 9 2.98 1.58 -34.76
CA THR A 9 2.88 1.12 -33.36
C THR A 9 1.58 1.47 -32.67
N GLY A 10 0.60 2.10 -33.35
CA GLY A 10 -0.63 2.61 -32.74
C GLY A 10 -0.41 3.73 -31.71
N TYR A 11 0.84 4.14 -31.52
CA TYR A 11 1.24 5.19 -30.56
C TYR A 11 0.97 6.56 -31.22
N ASN A 12 0.05 7.31 -30.66
CA ASN A 12 -0.22 8.67 -31.19
C ASN A 12 0.69 9.71 -30.51
N THR A 13 0.75 10.91 -31.09
CA THR A 13 1.55 12.02 -30.53
C THR A 13 1.05 12.49 -29.16
N SER A 14 -0.22 12.27 -28.82
CA SER A 14 -0.82 12.56 -27.53
C SER A 14 -0.25 11.64 -26.45
N ASP A 15 -0.22 10.35 -26.72
CA ASP A 15 0.29 9.32 -25.78
C ASP A 15 1.77 9.55 -25.46
N TYR A 16 2.56 9.96 -26.47
CA TYR A 16 3.97 10.32 -26.25
C TYR A 16 4.13 11.59 -25.38
N GLN A 17 3.24 12.58 -25.56
CA GLN A 17 3.27 13.79 -24.72
C GLN A 17 2.86 13.47 -23.28
N ASP A 18 1.90 12.58 -23.09
CA ASP A 18 1.44 12.15 -21.77
C ASP A 18 2.54 11.35 -21.04
N ASP A 19 3.22 10.42 -21.73
CA ASP A 19 4.38 9.71 -21.18
C ASP A 19 5.50 10.68 -20.78
N LEU A 20 5.80 11.65 -21.63
CA LEU A 20 6.81 12.67 -21.36
C LEU A 20 6.41 13.55 -20.16
N TYR A 21 5.13 13.89 -20.05
CA TYR A 21 4.58 14.64 -18.93
C TYR A 21 4.68 13.83 -17.62
N GLU A 22 4.28 12.57 -17.64
CA GLU A 22 4.40 11.68 -16.48
C GLU A 22 5.86 11.46 -16.07
N GLN A 23 6.77 11.27 -17.02
CA GLN A 23 8.20 11.16 -16.76
C GLN A 23 8.73 12.43 -16.07
N LYS A 24 8.40 13.61 -16.58
CA LYS A 24 8.79 14.89 -15.96
C LYS A 24 8.20 15.04 -14.55
N ARG A 25 6.96 14.63 -14.35
CA ARG A 25 6.29 14.67 -13.05
C ARG A 25 6.99 13.75 -12.05
N ARG A 26 7.38 12.52 -12.47
CA ARG A 26 8.16 11.57 -11.65
C ARG A 26 9.53 12.14 -11.31
N GLU A 27 10.24 12.73 -12.28
CA GLU A 27 11.53 13.37 -12.04
C GLU A 27 11.43 14.55 -11.06
N GLN A 28 10.41 15.40 -11.20
CA GLN A 28 10.18 16.52 -10.27
C GLN A 28 9.89 16.02 -8.85
N ARG A 29 9.06 14.97 -8.75
CA ARG A 29 8.73 14.33 -7.47
C ARG A 29 9.98 13.73 -6.83
N SER A 30 10.78 12.99 -7.59
CA SER A 30 12.05 12.41 -7.11
C SER A 30 13.03 13.48 -6.62
N ARG A 31 13.13 14.61 -7.32
CA ARG A 31 13.96 15.76 -6.90
C ARG A 31 13.48 16.35 -5.58
N ARG A 32 12.16 16.58 -5.43
CA ARG A 32 11.56 17.09 -4.17
C ARG A 32 11.84 16.15 -2.99
N ILE A 33 11.70 14.84 -3.20
CA ILE A 33 11.99 13.84 -2.17
C ILE A 33 13.46 13.82 -1.80
N ALA A 34 14.37 13.89 -2.77
CA ALA A 34 15.81 13.98 -2.52
C ALA A 34 16.15 15.23 -1.68
N GLU A 35 15.54 16.37 -2.00
CA GLU A 35 15.73 17.60 -1.20
C GLU A 35 15.21 17.44 0.23
N MET A 36 14.05 16.78 0.41
CA MET A 36 13.47 16.59 1.73
C MET A 36 14.26 15.57 2.56
N LYS A 37 14.70 14.46 1.95
CA LYS A 37 15.64 13.52 2.60
C LYS A 37 16.93 14.24 3.04
N ARG A 38 17.45 15.16 2.21
CA ARG A 38 18.60 15.99 2.56
C ARG A 38 18.32 16.94 3.73
N LYS A 39 17.15 17.61 3.74
CA LYS A 39 16.71 18.49 4.84
C LYS A 39 16.52 17.70 6.14
N LYS A 40 15.85 16.52 6.09
CA LYS A 40 15.66 15.66 7.26
C LYS A 40 17.01 15.19 7.84
N ARG A 41 17.93 14.74 6.98
CA ARG A 41 19.29 14.35 7.40
C ARG A 41 20.05 15.52 8.04
N GLN A 42 19.89 16.75 7.50
CA GLN A 42 20.49 17.94 8.11
C GLN A 42 19.84 18.27 9.47
N GLN A 43 18.52 18.13 9.63
CA GLN A 43 17.84 18.32 10.90
C GLN A 43 18.28 17.29 11.95
N GLU A 44 18.40 16.01 11.56
CA GLU A 44 18.91 14.96 12.46
C GLU A 44 20.36 15.22 12.88
N LEU A 45 21.21 15.65 11.96
CA LEU A 45 22.60 16.03 12.29
C LEU A 45 22.62 17.22 13.24
N ARG A 46 21.80 18.25 13.01
CA ARG A 46 21.66 19.40 13.95
C ARG A 46 21.15 18.94 15.30
N ARG A 47 20.12 18.07 15.37
CA ARG A 47 19.58 17.52 16.61
C ARG A 47 20.66 16.73 17.37
N ARG A 48 21.42 15.86 16.69
CA ARG A 48 22.53 15.10 17.28
C ARG A 48 23.63 16.02 17.79
N LEU A 49 23.95 17.08 17.05
CA LEU A 49 24.93 18.09 17.46
C LEU A 49 24.47 18.85 18.69
N MET A 50 23.21 19.29 18.74
CA MET A 50 22.59 19.95 19.89
C MET A 50 22.58 19.06 21.13
N LEU A 51 22.24 17.78 21.00
CA LEU A 51 22.28 16.81 22.09
C LEU A 51 23.71 16.58 22.63
N ARG A 52 24.73 16.64 21.76
CA ARG A 52 26.14 16.51 22.17
C ARG A 52 26.68 17.79 22.82
N LEU A 53 26.22 18.95 22.39
CA LEU A 53 26.64 20.24 22.95
C LEU A 53 25.91 20.61 24.22
N SER A 54 24.68 20.11 24.43
CA SER A 54 23.85 20.39 25.61
C SER A 54 24.57 20.15 26.95
N PRO A 55 25.27 19.03 27.20
CA PRO A 55 25.98 18.82 28.46
C PRO A 55 27.17 19.78 28.63
N VAL A 56 27.87 20.15 27.56
CA VAL A 56 28.99 21.09 27.60
C VAL A 56 28.50 22.49 27.95
N VAL A 57 27.38 22.93 27.34
CA VAL A 57 26.77 24.22 27.64
C VAL A 57 26.25 24.24 29.08
N LEU A 58 25.67 23.14 29.55
CA LEU A 58 25.21 23.01 30.94
C LEU A 58 26.37 23.15 31.94
N VAL A 59 27.51 22.48 31.72
CA VAL A 59 28.71 22.59 32.56
C VAL A 59 29.24 24.00 32.55
N LEU A 60 29.24 24.69 31.41
CA LEU A 60 29.71 26.04 31.25
C LEU A 60 28.82 27.03 32.01
N VAL A 61 27.52 26.85 31.97
CA VAL A 61 26.55 27.65 32.75
C VAL A 61 26.73 27.42 34.26
N ILE A 62 26.90 26.18 34.70
CA ILE A 62 27.14 25.86 36.12
C ILE A 62 28.45 26.50 36.62
N THR A 63 29.54 26.43 35.83
CA THR A 63 30.81 27.06 36.18
C THR A 63 30.69 28.58 36.27
N ILE A 64 29.96 29.24 35.38
CA ILE A 64 29.72 30.67 35.41
C ILE A 64 28.93 31.04 36.69
N VAL A 65 27.88 30.27 37.03
CA VAL A 65 27.09 30.51 38.25
C VAL A 65 27.92 30.33 39.53
N ILE A 66 28.80 29.31 39.55
CA ILE A 66 29.71 29.10 40.71
C ILE A 66 30.70 30.26 40.82
N VAL A 67 31.31 30.69 39.74
CA VAL A 67 32.28 31.81 39.73
C VAL A 67 31.59 33.11 40.16
N THR A 68 30.38 33.39 39.68
CA THR A 68 29.62 34.59 40.10
C THR A 68 29.23 34.55 41.56
N LYS A 69 28.87 33.39 42.11
CA LYS A 69 28.60 33.23 43.54
C LYS A 69 29.87 33.43 44.41
N VAL A 70 30.98 32.87 43.96
CA VAL A 70 32.29 33.06 44.69
C VAL A 70 32.73 34.51 44.65
N ILE A 71 32.59 35.22 43.55
CA ILE A 71 32.89 36.67 43.48
C ILE A 71 31.94 37.47 44.34
N SER A 72 30.63 37.13 44.40
CA SER A 72 29.66 37.79 45.23
C SER A 72 29.91 37.57 46.74
N ALA A 73 30.42 36.40 47.12
CA ALA A 73 30.77 36.06 48.49
C ALA A 73 32.06 36.78 49.01
N HIS A 74 32.86 37.37 48.13
CA HIS A 74 34.09 38.10 48.49
C HIS A 74 33.95 39.62 48.40
N ARG A 75 32.70 40.17 48.37
CA ARG A 75 32.50 41.62 48.57
C ARG A 75 32.50 41.92 50.07
N PRO A 76 33.32 42.87 50.53
CA PRO A 76 33.29 43.30 51.94
C PRO A 76 31.92 43.96 52.24
N SER A 77 31.34 43.57 53.37
CA SER A 77 30.11 44.10 53.89
C SER A 77 30.32 45.55 54.36
N ASP A 78 29.51 46.45 53.82
CA ASP A 78 29.31 47.75 54.41
C ASP A 78 27.96 47.68 55.15
N ASP A 79 28.06 47.91 56.49
CA ASP A 79 26.95 47.85 57.44
C ASP A 79 25.99 49.01 57.25
N THR A 80 24.69 48.70 57.10
CA THR A 80 23.66 49.53 57.77
C THR A 80 22.38 48.74 58.06
N VAL A 81 21.92 48.91 59.24
CA VAL A 81 20.93 48.32 60.10
C VAL A 81 19.48 48.53 59.63
N ALA A 82 18.62 47.64 60.16
CA ALA A 82 17.19 47.68 60.46
C ALA A 82 16.25 47.01 59.39
N ASP A 83 15.26 46.28 59.68
CA ASP A 83 14.51 45.83 60.84
C ASP A 83 13.36 44.94 60.40
N ASP A 84 13.10 43.90 61.16
CA ASP A 84 11.85 43.18 61.42
C ASP A 84 10.90 42.79 60.25
N THR A 85 10.48 41.59 60.06
CA THR A 85 9.58 40.70 60.82
C THR A 85 9.31 39.43 60.03
N ALA A 86 9.57 38.34 60.64
CA ALA A 86 8.88 37.08 60.83
C ALA A 86 7.72 36.65 59.82
N THR A 87 7.78 35.47 59.29
CA THR A 87 6.95 34.36 59.74
C THR A 87 7.34 33.05 59.03
N THR A 88 7.60 32.08 59.85
CA THR A 88 7.89 30.66 59.71
C THR A 88 6.70 29.88 59.21
N LEU A 89 6.97 28.74 58.52
CA LEU A 89 6.43 27.39 58.71
C LEU A 89 7.01 26.50 57.54
N VAL A 90 7.94 25.66 57.76
CA VAL A 90 8.14 24.31 58.34
C VAL A 90 7.06 23.32 57.93
N ALA A 91 7.41 22.29 57.27
CA ALA A 91 7.74 20.93 57.64
C ALA A 91 7.68 20.00 56.44
N GLU A 92 8.75 19.27 56.09
CA GLU A 92 9.08 17.86 56.38
C GLU A 92 8.18 16.84 55.68
N SER A 93 8.73 16.18 54.70
CA SER A 93 9.35 14.82 54.61
C SER A 93 8.64 13.72 55.40
N HIS A 94 8.26 12.66 54.74
CA HIS A 94 8.65 11.29 55.12
C HIS A 94 8.48 10.29 53.98
N VAL A 95 9.46 9.42 53.97
CA VAL A 95 9.73 8.21 53.15
C VAL A 95 9.21 7.00 53.95
N GLU A 96 9.16 5.86 53.24
CA GLU A 96 9.06 4.45 53.68
C GLU A 96 7.71 3.80 53.38
N ASP A 97 7.65 2.65 52.90
CA ASP A 97 8.40 1.45 52.48
C ASP A 97 7.50 0.24 52.77
N THR A 98 7.59 -0.76 51.88
CA THR A 98 7.37 -2.19 52.06
C THR A 98 5.98 -2.77 52.41
N ALA A 99 5.55 -3.77 51.65
CA ALA A 99 5.56 -5.21 51.83
C ALA A 99 4.32 -5.93 51.32
N ASP A 100 4.56 -6.79 50.40
CA ASP A 100 4.16 -8.16 50.21
C ASP A 100 3.08 -8.75 51.16
N VAL A 101 2.03 -9.36 50.60
CA VAL A 101 1.41 -10.62 51.05
C VAL A 101 0.58 -11.27 49.94
N SER A 102 1.00 -12.48 49.57
CA SER A 102 0.22 -13.50 48.88
C SER A 102 -0.91 -14.06 49.75
N THR A 103 -2.06 -14.41 49.17
CA THR A 103 -2.80 -15.60 49.57
C THR A 103 -3.75 -16.06 48.46
N ASP A 104 -3.62 -17.31 48.23
CA ASP A 104 -4.39 -18.36 47.56
C ASP A 104 -5.86 -18.43 48.06
N ALA A 105 -6.82 -18.73 47.16
CA ALA A 105 -7.98 -19.56 47.43
C ALA A 105 -8.88 -19.81 46.20
N THR A 106 -8.79 -21.03 45.67
CA THR A 106 -9.87 -21.99 45.36
C THR A 106 -11.03 -21.62 44.48
N ILE A 107 -11.04 -22.32 43.38
CA ILE A 107 -12.07 -22.98 42.54
C ILE A 107 -13.50 -23.01 43.12
N SER A 108 -14.46 -22.60 42.28
CA SER A 108 -15.76 -23.29 42.19
C SER A 108 -16.27 -23.26 40.74
N ASP A 109 -16.47 -24.47 40.24
CA ASP A 109 -17.21 -24.77 38.99
C ASP A 109 -18.66 -24.28 39.11
N GLU A 110 -19.17 -23.73 37.98
CA GLU A 110 -20.51 -24.07 37.49
C GLU A 110 -20.78 -23.36 36.16
N ASP A 111 -21.21 -24.19 35.29
CA ASP A 111 -22.24 -24.13 34.25
C ASP A 111 -21.85 -23.61 32.87
N THR A 112 -21.62 -24.62 32.06
CA THR A 112 -21.46 -24.61 30.62
C THR A 112 -22.84 -24.47 29.96
N SER A 113 -23.14 -23.33 29.39
CA SER A 113 -24.05 -23.25 28.26
C SER A 113 -23.28 -23.00 26.99
N GLN A 114 -23.07 -24.06 26.23
CA GLN A 114 -22.58 -23.98 24.86
C GLN A 114 -23.67 -23.34 24.00
N GLU A 115 -23.48 -22.09 23.61
CA GLU A 115 -24.08 -21.55 22.39
C GLU A 115 -23.24 -22.08 21.23
N GLU A 116 -23.83 -22.95 20.43
CA GLU A 116 -23.33 -23.34 19.12
C GLU A 116 -23.26 -22.03 18.28
N VAL A 117 -22.04 -21.54 18.10
CA VAL A 117 -21.77 -20.55 17.05
C VAL A 117 -21.82 -21.32 15.74
N ASP A 118 -22.88 -21.09 14.95
CA ASP A 118 -22.94 -21.55 13.56
C ASP A 118 -21.66 -21.05 12.86
N GLU A 119 -20.76 -21.98 12.60
CA GLU A 119 -19.58 -21.77 11.78
C GLU A 119 -20.08 -21.50 10.35
N VAL A 120 -20.14 -20.23 9.97
CA VAL A 120 -20.39 -19.85 8.58
C VAL A 120 -19.20 -20.39 7.78
N THR A 121 -19.36 -21.59 7.26
CA THR A 121 -18.42 -22.16 6.30
C THR A 121 -18.44 -21.30 5.04
N VAL A 122 -17.46 -20.42 4.92
CA VAL A 122 -17.13 -19.78 3.65
C VAL A 122 -16.87 -20.91 2.64
N PRO A 123 -17.57 -20.95 1.49
CA PRO A 123 -17.33 -22.01 0.52
C PRO A 123 -15.86 -21.96 0.13
N ALA A 124 -15.17 -23.08 0.29
CA ALA A 124 -13.79 -23.22 -0.19
C ALA A 124 -13.81 -22.94 -1.71
N VAL A 125 -13.06 -21.93 -2.12
CA VAL A 125 -12.85 -21.65 -3.53
C VAL A 125 -12.18 -22.88 -4.12
N ASP A 126 -12.76 -23.47 -5.16
CA ASP A 126 -12.17 -24.64 -5.82
C ASP A 126 -10.96 -24.18 -6.63
N HIS A 127 -9.75 -24.43 -6.11
CA HIS A 127 -8.48 -23.99 -6.66
C HIS A 127 -7.92 -24.91 -7.74
N THR A 128 -8.69 -25.91 -8.18
CA THR A 128 -8.26 -26.83 -9.24
C THR A 128 -8.50 -26.29 -10.66
N ILE A 129 -8.94 -25.03 -10.75
CA ILE A 129 -9.43 -24.42 -11.98
C ILE A 129 -8.40 -24.40 -13.13
N TYR A 130 -7.12 -24.23 -12.80
CA TYR A 130 -6.06 -24.21 -13.83
C TYR A 130 -5.09 -25.37 -13.65
N SER A 131 -5.45 -26.52 -14.21
CA SER A 131 -4.51 -27.63 -14.23
C SER A 131 -3.34 -27.31 -15.17
N ALA A 132 -2.13 -27.70 -14.79
CA ALA A 132 -0.96 -27.59 -15.66
C ALA A 132 -1.13 -28.30 -17.02
N ALA A 133 -2.09 -29.24 -17.10
CA ALA A 133 -2.40 -29.98 -18.31
C ALA A 133 -3.17 -29.16 -19.36
N THR A 134 -3.78 -28.06 -18.98
CA THR A 134 -4.47 -27.12 -19.88
C THR A 134 -3.58 -25.93 -20.26
N ALA A 135 -2.33 -25.91 -19.77
CA ALA A 135 -1.37 -24.96 -20.30
C ALA A 135 -1.41 -25.10 -21.81
N ALA A 136 -1.87 -24.04 -22.47
CA ALA A 136 -1.83 -23.92 -23.91
C ALA A 136 -0.45 -24.32 -24.39
N SER A 137 -0.43 -24.79 -25.61
CA SER A 137 0.79 -25.11 -26.34
C SER A 137 1.92 -24.14 -25.92
N THR A 138 3.12 -24.65 -25.87
CA THR A 138 4.37 -23.93 -25.59
C THR A 138 4.63 -22.75 -26.53
N ASP A 139 3.68 -22.39 -27.38
CA ASP A 139 3.82 -21.32 -28.34
C ASP A 139 3.81 -19.96 -27.62
N ASN A 140 4.92 -19.26 -27.78
CA ASN A 140 5.08 -17.89 -27.32
C ASN A 140 3.89 -17.06 -27.82
N PHE A 141 3.11 -16.52 -26.88
CA PHE A 141 1.93 -15.80 -27.25
C PHE A 141 2.21 -14.36 -27.70
N PHE A 142 3.41 -13.89 -27.47
CA PHE A 142 3.84 -12.58 -27.93
C PHE A 142 4.41 -12.68 -29.35
N GLU A 143 3.64 -12.25 -30.30
CA GLU A 143 4.22 -11.90 -31.60
C GLU A 143 5.11 -10.67 -31.39
N ALA A 144 6.36 -10.76 -31.84
CA ALA A 144 7.42 -9.81 -31.55
C ALA A 144 7.09 -8.33 -31.82
N ASP A 145 6.09 -8.06 -32.66
CA ASP A 145 5.69 -6.72 -33.07
C ASP A 145 4.43 -6.18 -32.38
N SER A 146 3.67 -7.00 -31.64
CA SER A 146 2.39 -6.60 -31.04
C SER A 146 2.45 -6.41 -29.53
N VAL A 147 3.19 -7.26 -28.82
CA VAL A 147 3.30 -7.24 -27.36
C VAL A 147 4.75 -7.07 -26.92
N ASN A 148 5.02 -6.13 -26.03
CA ASN A 148 6.38 -5.81 -25.59
C ASN A 148 6.68 -6.26 -24.15
N SER A 149 5.68 -6.71 -23.41
CA SER A 149 5.87 -7.25 -22.06
C SER A 149 6.69 -8.54 -22.10
N THR A 150 7.63 -8.70 -21.18
CA THR A 150 8.50 -9.89 -21.12
C THR A 150 7.79 -11.08 -20.50
N TYR A 151 6.83 -10.83 -19.62
CA TYR A 151 6.07 -11.81 -18.87
C TYR A 151 4.59 -11.64 -19.16
N GLY A 152 3.84 -12.74 -19.22
CA GLY A 152 2.40 -12.63 -19.33
C GLY A 152 1.65 -13.95 -19.37
N ILE A 153 0.34 -13.86 -19.18
CA ILE A 153 -0.60 -14.96 -19.25
C ILE A 153 -1.97 -14.45 -19.68
N VAL A 154 -2.68 -15.27 -20.45
CA VAL A 154 -4.10 -15.09 -20.80
C VAL A 154 -4.86 -16.31 -20.35
N VAL A 155 -5.89 -16.09 -19.54
CA VAL A 155 -6.72 -17.13 -18.95
C VAL A 155 -8.16 -16.94 -19.38
N ASP A 156 -8.79 -17.99 -19.88
CA ASP A 156 -10.23 -18.09 -20.15
C ASP A 156 -10.90 -18.73 -18.94
N LEU A 157 -11.66 -17.93 -18.19
CA LEU A 157 -12.38 -18.36 -16.98
C LEU A 157 -13.61 -19.22 -17.29
N SER A 158 -14.13 -19.14 -18.52
CA SER A 158 -15.33 -19.91 -18.90
C SER A 158 -15.03 -21.37 -19.19
N ASN A 159 -13.79 -21.66 -19.53
CA ASN A 159 -13.30 -23.00 -19.86
C ASN A 159 -12.16 -23.47 -18.96
N ASP A 160 -11.82 -22.70 -17.93
CA ASP A 160 -10.71 -22.96 -17.00
C ASP A 160 -9.39 -23.27 -17.74
N THR A 161 -9.06 -22.44 -18.74
CA THR A 161 -7.96 -22.72 -19.68
C THR A 161 -6.99 -21.57 -19.80
N ILE A 162 -5.69 -21.87 -19.71
CA ILE A 162 -4.64 -20.94 -20.11
C ILE A 162 -4.54 -20.95 -21.63
N LEU A 163 -5.00 -19.88 -22.27
CA LEU A 163 -4.97 -19.74 -23.72
C LEU A 163 -3.58 -19.47 -24.26
N ALA A 164 -2.78 -18.72 -23.48
CA ALA A 164 -1.43 -18.36 -23.87
C ALA A 164 -0.60 -17.93 -22.66
N GLN A 165 0.71 -18.13 -22.73
CA GLN A 165 1.61 -17.72 -21.67
C GLN A 165 3.02 -17.41 -22.20
N GLN A 166 3.71 -16.50 -21.56
CA GLN A 166 5.13 -16.22 -21.78
C GLN A 166 5.82 -15.98 -20.44
N ASN A 167 6.75 -16.85 -20.09
CA ASN A 167 7.46 -16.77 -18.81
C ASN A 167 6.51 -16.64 -17.60
N ALA A 168 5.30 -17.19 -17.70
CA ALA A 168 4.21 -16.96 -16.73
C ALA A 168 4.51 -17.48 -15.34
N TYR A 169 5.41 -18.43 -15.19
CA TYR A 169 5.82 -19.05 -13.93
C TYR A 169 7.15 -18.50 -13.38
N THR A 170 7.70 -17.47 -14.01
CA THR A 170 8.89 -16.78 -13.51
C THR A 170 8.50 -15.86 -12.35
N ARG A 171 9.22 -15.93 -11.23
CA ARG A 171 9.03 -15.02 -10.10
C ARG A 171 9.39 -13.60 -10.48
N ILE A 172 8.49 -12.69 -10.18
CA ILE A 172 8.65 -11.25 -10.35
C ILE A 172 8.20 -10.54 -9.08
N ASN A 173 8.58 -9.28 -8.90
CA ASN A 173 7.94 -8.44 -7.92
C ASN A 173 6.63 -7.86 -8.52
N PRO A 174 5.46 -8.08 -7.89
CA PRO A 174 4.17 -7.65 -8.45
C PRO A 174 3.95 -6.15 -8.43
N ALA A 175 4.80 -5.38 -7.74
CA ALA A 175 4.57 -3.97 -7.50
C ALA A 175 3.15 -3.72 -6.95
N SER A 176 2.48 -2.64 -7.36
CA SER A 176 1.13 -2.33 -6.88
C SER A 176 0.01 -3.28 -7.36
N MET A 177 0.30 -4.32 -8.17
CA MET A 177 -0.67 -5.41 -8.38
C MET A 177 -0.94 -6.17 -7.08
N THR A 178 -0.01 -6.16 -6.12
CA THR A 178 -0.19 -6.60 -4.72
C THR A 178 -1.51 -6.14 -4.11
N LYS A 179 -1.96 -4.92 -4.45
CA LYS A 179 -3.17 -4.33 -3.88
C LYS A 179 -4.47 -5.05 -4.27
N VAL A 180 -4.44 -5.92 -5.27
CA VAL A 180 -5.57 -6.82 -5.57
C VAL A 180 -5.76 -7.81 -4.43
N LEU A 181 -4.68 -8.44 -3.95
CA LEU A 181 -4.75 -9.30 -2.76
C LEU A 181 -5.08 -8.51 -1.49
N THR A 182 -4.56 -7.29 -1.37
CA THR A 182 -4.86 -6.42 -0.22
C THR A 182 -6.35 -6.14 -0.09
N VAL A 183 -7.04 -5.76 -1.18
CA VAL A 183 -8.49 -5.52 -1.12
C VAL A 183 -9.28 -6.82 -0.97
N LEU A 184 -8.81 -7.95 -1.50
CA LEU A 184 -9.46 -9.24 -1.31
C LEU A 184 -9.44 -9.64 0.16
N VAL A 185 -8.28 -9.65 0.79
CA VAL A 185 -8.15 -9.98 2.22
C VAL A 185 -8.95 -9.00 3.08
N ALA A 186 -8.88 -7.70 2.79
CA ALA A 186 -9.66 -6.71 3.52
C ALA A 186 -11.17 -6.94 3.37
N ALA A 187 -11.66 -7.27 2.17
CA ALA A 187 -13.07 -7.51 1.92
C ALA A 187 -13.61 -8.75 2.64
N GLU A 188 -12.79 -9.75 2.86
CA GLU A 188 -13.17 -10.96 3.61
C GLU A 188 -13.25 -10.74 5.12
N HIS A 189 -12.60 -9.70 5.64
CA HIS A 189 -12.55 -9.39 7.08
C HIS A 189 -13.41 -8.18 7.48
N ILE A 190 -14.00 -7.47 6.53
CA ILE A 190 -14.75 -6.24 6.80
C ILE A 190 -16.23 -6.48 6.48
N SER A 191 -17.09 -6.24 7.45
CA SER A 191 -18.55 -6.39 7.31
C SER A 191 -19.28 -5.07 7.08
N ASN A 192 -18.66 -3.93 7.38
CA ASN A 192 -19.28 -2.61 7.28
C ASN A 192 -18.37 -1.60 6.58
N LEU A 193 -18.74 -1.18 5.37
CA LEU A 193 -18.00 -0.21 4.58
C LEU A 193 -18.18 1.24 5.07
N ASP A 194 -19.21 1.50 5.88
CA ASP A 194 -19.49 2.84 6.42
C ASP A 194 -18.74 3.10 7.74
N ASP A 195 -18.03 2.09 8.28
CA ASP A 195 -17.09 2.30 9.36
C ASP A 195 -15.98 3.25 8.94
N THR A 196 -15.28 3.80 9.92
CA THR A 196 -14.28 4.83 9.66
C THR A 196 -12.91 4.45 10.20
N PHE A 197 -11.90 4.98 9.53
CA PHE A 197 -10.50 4.94 9.95
C PHE A 197 -9.95 6.36 10.02
N THR A 198 -9.16 6.66 11.04
CA THR A 198 -8.50 7.97 11.16
C THR A 198 -7.06 7.85 10.67
N MET A 199 -6.71 8.63 9.64
CA MET A 199 -5.38 8.62 9.04
C MET A 199 -4.33 9.08 10.04
N THR A 200 -3.26 8.29 10.17
CA THR A 200 -2.20 8.56 11.15
C THR A 200 -0.99 9.23 10.52
N GLN A 201 -0.28 10.01 11.34
CA GLN A 201 1.00 10.59 10.91
C GLN A 201 2.04 9.50 10.59
N GLU A 202 1.97 8.35 11.22
CA GLU A 202 2.86 7.23 10.96
C GLU A 202 2.71 6.73 9.52
N ILE A 203 1.47 6.45 9.08
CA ILE A 203 1.15 6.06 7.71
C ILE A 203 1.64 7.13 6.72
N ASN A 204 1.31 8.40 6.95
CA ASN A 204 1.72 9.48 6.06
C ASN A 204 3.25 9.64 5.99
N ASN A 205 3.96 9.49 7.10
CA ASN A 205 5.42 9.49 7.12
C ASN A 205 6.00 8.28 6.36
N TYR A 206 5.39 7.11 6.51
CA TYR A 206 5.84 5.89 5.83
C TYR A 206 5.71 6.02 4.30
N ILE A 207 4.52 6.38 3.79
CA ILE A 207 4.29 6.53 2.35
C ILE A 207 5.16 7.61 1.73
N TYR A 208 5.33 8.71 2.45
CA TYR A 208 6.19 9.81 2.04
C TYR A 208 7.68 9.42 1.97
N SER A 209 8.16 8.69 2.97
CA SER A 209 9.56 8.26 3.05
C SER A 209 9.92 7.24 1.96
N ASN A 210 8.93 6.48 1.47
CA ASN A 210 9.08 5.44 0.47
C ASN A 210 8.61 5.85 -0.94
N ASP A 211 8.25 7.14 -1.15
CA ASP A 211 7.78 7.66 -2.45
C ASP A 211 6.59 6.88 -3.04
N CYS A 212 5.65 6.52 -2.19
CA CYS A 212 4.47 5.76 -2.60
C CYS A 212 3.44 6.64 -3.31
N SER A 213 2.63 6.04 -4.19
CA SER A 213 1.38 6.67 -4.65
C SER A 213 0.41 6.78 -3.47
N ALA A 214 -0.37 7.85 -3.41
CA ALA A 214 -1.28 8.12 -2.31
C ALA A 214 -2.54 8.86 -2.78
N VAL A 215 -3.62 8.74 -2.04
CA VAL A 215 -4.79 9.62 -2.13
C VAL A 215 -4.44 11.00 -1.58
N ASN A 216 -3.58 11.03 -0.57
CA ASN A 216 -3.05 12.18 0.16
C ASN A 216 -4.04 12.74 1.21
N TRP A 217 -4.69 11.86 1.97
CA TRP A 217 -5.41 12.28 3.16
C TRP A 217 -4.47 12.89 4.21
N GLU A 218 -4.98 13.88 4.92
CA GLU A 218 -4.22 14.57 5.97
C GLU A 218 -4.14 13.75 7.27
N ASN A 219 -3.22 14.14 8.16
CA ASN A 219 -3.18 13.55 9.51
C ASN A 219 -4.49 13.86 10.25
N ASP A 220 -4.94 12.91 11.06
CA ASP A 220 -6.17 13.01 11.85
C ASP A 220 -7.45 13.16 11.01
N GLU A 221 -7.37 12.95 9.70
CA GLU A 221 -8.53 12.89 8.81
C GLU A 221 -9.26 11.57 8.99
N THR A 222 -10.58 11.65 9.23
CA THR A 222 -11.45 10.48 9.39
C THR A 222 -12.13 10.17 8.05
N ILE A 223 -11.89 8.99 7.54
CA ILE A 223 -12.32 8.48 6.23
C ILE A 223 -13.10 7.20 6.38
N THR A 224 -14.04 6.93 5.46
CA THR A 224 -14.81 5.68 5.47
C THR A 224 -13.94 4.52 4.97
N ILE A 225 -14.27 3.31 5.41
CA ILE A 225 -13.62 2.10 4.90
C ILE A 225 -13.88 1.95 3.39
N ARG A 226 -15.05 2.34 2.92
CA ARG A 226 -15.37 2.44 1.49
C ARG A 226 -14.35 3.29 0.74
N ASP A 227 -14.03 4.49 1.24
CA ASP A 227 -13.05 5.38 0.63
C ASP A 227 -11.65 4.75 0.60
N LEU A 228 -11.28 3.98 1.64
CA LEU A 228 -10.02 3.25 1.66
C LEU A 228 -9.94 2.18 0.57
N PHE A 229 -11.03 1.43 0.30
CA PHE A 229 -11.05 0.48 -0.81
C PHE A 229 -10.82 1.16 -2.15
N TYR A 230 -11.60 2.20 -2.46
CA TYR A 230 -11.44 2.95 -3.70
C TYR A 230 -10.07 3.63 -3.79
N GLY A 231 -9.59 4.20 -2.69
CA GLY A 231 -8.27 4.80 -2.59
C GLY A 231 -7.13 3.81 -2.83
N THR A 232 -7.28 2.56 -2.41
CA THR A 232 -6.30 1.50 -2.63
C THR A 232 -6.16 1.14 -4.11
N ILE A 233 -7.26 1.07 -4.84
CA ILE A 233 -7.26 0.59 -6.22
C ILE A 233 -7.07 1.73 -7.23
N LEU A 234 -7.88 2.79 -7.19
CA LEU A 234 -7.96 3.77 -8.27
C LEU A 234 -6.66 4.57 -8.45
N PRO A 235 -6.19 5.34 -7.46
CA PRO A 235 -4.91 6.04 -7.54
C PRO A 235 -3.74 5.14 -7.11
N SER A 236 -4.02 3.87 -6.77
CA SER A 236 -3.02 2.96 -6.20
C SER A 236 -2.47 3.45 -4.84
N GLY A 237 -3.33 4.08 -4.00
CA GLY A 237 -2.96 4.71 -2.74
C GLY A 237 -2.36 3.72 -1.73
N ALA A 238 -1.14 3.99 -1.30
CA ALA A 238 -0.51 3.23 -0.25
C ALA A 238 -1.00 3.65 1.15
N ASP A 239 -1.42 4.90 1.31
CA ASP A 239 -2.12 5.40 2.49
C ASP A 239 -3.42 4.63 2.73
N ALA A 240 -4.21 4.46 1.68
CA ALA A 240 -5.45 3.69 1.71
C ALA A 240 -5.21 2.22 2.06
N ALA A 241 -4.25 1.57 1.38
CA ALA A 241 -3.92 0.16 1.61
C ALA A 241 -3.40 -0.09 3.04
N LEU A 242 -2.56 0.81 3.58
CA LEU A 242 -2.13 0.75 4.97
C LEU A 242 -3.29 1.02 5.93
N GLY A 243 -4.20 1.96 5.60
CA GLY A 243 -5.41 2.19 6.36
C GLY A 243 -6.28 0.94 6.51
N LEU A 244 -6.50 0.19 5.41
CA LEU A 244 -7.18 -1.11 5.43
C LEU A 244 -6.43 -2.12 6.31
N ALA A 245 -5.10 -2.22 6.15
CA ALA A 245 -4.28 -3.15 6.93
C ALA A 245 -4.34 -2.87 8.42
N TYR A 246 -4.22 -1.61 8.82
CA TYR A 246 -4.33 -1.21 10.23
C TYR A 246 -5.75 -1.39 10.78
N TYR A 247 -6.78 -1.13 9.98
CA TYR A 247 -8.17 -1.35 10.39
C TYR A 247 -8.47 -2.82 10.65
N VAL A 248 -8.03 -3.72 9.75
CA VAL A 248 -8.32 -5.16 9.84
C VAL A 248 -7.46 -5.86 10.89
N ALA A 249 -6.16 -5.58 10.92
CA ALA A 249 -5.19 -6.37 11.68
C ALA A 249 -4.38 -5.55 12.71
N GLY A 250 -4.59 -4.25 12.80
CA GLY A 250 -3.88 -3.37 13.72
C GLY A 250 -2.47 -2.99 13.31
N SER A 251 -1.85 -3.70 12.34
CA SER A 251 -0.54 -3.36 11.76
C SER A 251 -0.40 -3.91 10.35
N GLN A 252 0.60 -3.40 9.59
CA GLN A 252 0.93 -3.94 8.27
C GLN A 252 1.45 -5.39 8.37
N GLU A 253 2.27 -5.67 9.36
CA GLU A 253 2.88 -6.98 9.57
C GLU A 253 1.81 -8.05 9.79
N ALA A 254 0.88 -7.83 10.72
CA ALA A 254 -0.23 -8.76 10.98
C ALA A 254 -1.15 -8.93 9.77
N PHE A 255 -1.36 -7.87 8.99
CA PHE A 255 -2.14 -7.96 7.75
C PHE A 255 -1.41 -8.74 6.65
N VAL A 256 -0.09 -8.66 6.59
CA VAL A 256 0.75 -9.44 5.67
C VAL A 256 0.68 -10.94 6.00
N ASP A 257 0.58 -11.29 7.28
CA ASP A 257 0.34 -12.68 7.68
C ASP A 257 -0.99 -13.18 7.09
N LEU A 258 -2.08 -12.42 7.21
CA LEU A 258 -3.38 -12.75 6.56
C LEU A 258 -3.27 -12.84 5.02
N MET A 259 -2.46 -11.98 4.40
CA MET A 259 -2.23 -12.05 2.95
C MET A 259 -1.53 -13.36 2.56
N ASN A 260 -0.55 -13.81 3.32
CA ASN A 260 0.16 -15.07 3.05
C ASN A 260 -0.71 -16.29 3.41
N GLU A 261 -1.55 -16.22 4.43
CA GLU A 261 -2.60 -17.22 4.70
C GLU A 261 -3.55 -17.34 3.50
N LYS A 262 -3.99 -16.23 2.91
CA LYS A 262 -4.81 -16.25 1.70
C LYS A 262 -4.07 -16.86 0.50
N LEU A 263 -2.76 -16.66 0.36
CA LEU A 263 -1.96 -17.35 -0.67
C LEU A 263 -1.92 -18.87 -0.42
N ASP A 264 -1.87 -19.32 0.84
CA ASP A 264 -1.98 -20.75 1.16
C ASP A 264 -3.35 -21.30 0.81
N GLU A 265 -4.44 -20.60 1.14
CA GLU A 265 -5.80 -20.97 0.76
C GLU A 265 -5.99 -21.05 -0.76
N LEU A 266 -5.37 -20.15 -1.51
CA LEU A 266 -5.37 -20.14 -2.98
C LEU A 266 -4.39 -21.18 -3.58
N GLY A 267 -3.64 -21.92 -2.77
CA GLY A 267 -2.66 -22.90 -3.23
C GLY A 267 -1.42 -22.29 -3.90
N LEU A 268 -1.12 -21.01 -3.65
CA LEU A 268 -0.10 -20.22 -4.33
C LEU A 268 1.19 -20.02 -3.51
N SER A 269 1.23 -20.41 -2.25
CA SER A 269 2.35 -20.15 -1.32
C SER A 269 3.70 -20.76 -1.76
N SER A 270 3.69 -21.76 -2.63
CA SER A 270 4.93 -22.32 -3.20
C SER A 270 5.62 -21.38 -4.20
N THR A 271 4.88 -20.47 -4.84
CA THR A 271 5.33 -19.59 -5.93
C THR A 271 5.17 -18.10 -5.63
N ALA A 272 4.33 -17.74 -4.66
CA ALA A 272 4.10 -16.38 -4.21
C ALA A 272 4.39 -16.21 -2.72
N HIS A 273 4.89 -15.04 -2.35
CA HIS A 273 5.08 -14.61 -0.97
C HIS A 273 5.09 -13.08 -0.92
N PHE A 274 4.34 -12.50 0.01
CA PHE A 274 4.22 -11.05 0.14
C PHE A 274 4.80 -10.60 1.48
N THR A 275 5.49 -9.44 1.47
CA THR A 275 6.13 -8.85 2.66
C THR A 275 5.53 -7.50 3.04
N ASN A 276 4.65 -6.97 2.22
CA ASN A 276 3.93 -5.73 2.47
C ASN A 276 2.61 -5.67 1.67
N CYS A 277 1.66 -4.87 2.13
CA CYS A 277 0.34 -4.75 1.50
C CYS A 277 0.26 -3.70 0.36
N ILE A 278 1.35 -3.02 0.03
CA ILE A 278 1.35 -1.89 -0.89
C ILE A 278 2.15 -2.13 -2.17
N GLY A 279 2.94 -3.22 -2.22
CA GLY A 279 3.76 -3.60 -3.37
C GLY A 279 5.06 -2.82 -3.50
N LEU A 280 5.67 -2.43 -2.39
CA LEU A 280 7.06 -1.97 -2.38
C LEU A 280 7.99 -3.13 -2.69
N TYR A 281 9.09 -2.80 -3.37
CA TYR A 281 10.11 -3.80 -3.67
C TYR A 281 10.77 -4.33 -2.39
N ASP A 282 10.79 -5.64 -2.30
CA ASP A 282 11.58 -6.44 -1.39
C ASP A 282 11.97 -7.72 -2.13
N GLU A 283 13.14 -8.28 -1.85
CA GLU A 283 13.60 -9.52 -2.53
C GLU A 283 12.72 -10.74 -2.22
N ASN A 284 12.03 -10.72 -1.07
CA ASN A 284 11.10 -11.75 -0.63
C ASN A 284 9.63 -11.42 -0.98
N HIS A 285 9.37 -10.31 -1.69
CA HIS A 285 8.05 -9.91 -2.16
C HIS A 285 7.89 -10.30 -3.63
N TYR A 286 7.33 -11.46 -3.89
CA TYR A 286 7.26 -12.00 -5.24
C TYR A 286 5.98 -12.80 -5.50
N CYS A 287 5.62 -12.92 -6.76
CA CYS A 287 4.66 -13.86 -7.31
C CYS A 287 5.02 -14.16 -8.77
N THR A 288 4.27 -15.04 -9.42
CA THR A 288 4.30 -15.28 -10.87
C THR A 288 3.13 -14.57 -11.57
N MET A 289 3.11 -14.56 -12.90
CA MET A 289 1.93 -14.07 -13.66
C MET A 289 0.73 -14.98 -13.44
N TYR A 290 0.98 -16.29 -13.28
CA TYR A 290 -0.05 -17.26 -12.93
C TYR A 290 -0.68 -16.95 -11.58
N ASP A 291 0.14 -16.76 -10.53
CA ASP A 291 -0.37 -16.43 -9.19
C ASP A 291 -1.21 -15.15 -9.22
N MET A 292 -0.75 -14.14 -9.98
CA MET A 292 -1.47 -12.87 -10.09
C MET A 292 -2.81 -13.03 -10.82
N ALA A 293 -2.89 -13.95 -11.79
CA ALA A 293 -4.16 -14.28 -12.45
C ALA A 293 -5.14 -14.94 -11.49
N MET A 294 -4.69 -15.88 -10.65
CA MET A 294 -5.52 -16.54 -9.63
C MET A 294 -6.00 -15.57 -8.55
N ILE A 295 -5.12 -14.68 -8.10
CA ILE A 295 -5.49 -13.61 -7.15
C ILE A 295 -6.56 -12.69 -7.76
N MET A 296 -6.43 -12.35 -9.03
CA MET A 296 -7.43 -11.52 -9.72
C MET A 296 -8.74 -12.25 -9.90
N GLU A 297 -8.71 -13.54 -10.21
CA GLU A 297 -9.91 -14.37 -10.29
C GLU A 297 -10.66 -14.40 -8.96
N ALA A 298 -9.98 -14.71 -7.86
CA ALA A 298 -10.58 -14.68 -6.53
C ALA A 298 -11.18 -13.30 -6.22
N ALA A 299 -10.48 -12.22 -6.58
CA ALA A 299 -10.96 -10.86 -6.36
C ALA A 299 -12.21 -10.51 -7.19
N VAL A 300 -12.32 -10.95 -8.45
CA VAL A 300 -13.51 -10.63 -9.26
C VAL A 300 -14.75 -11.47 -8.88
N HIS A 301 -14.56 -12.56 -8.15
CA HIS A 301 -15.66 -13.32 -7.54
C HIS A 301 -16.15 -12.71 -6.22
N ASN A 302 -15.37 -11.87 -5.56
CA ASN A 302 -15.80 -11.09 -4.42
C ASN A 302 -16.52 -9.81 -4.90
N GLU A 303 -17.76 -9.60 -4.46
CA GLU A 303 -18.61 -8.52 -4.95
C GLU A 303 -17.98 -7.13 -4.72
N TRP A 304 -17.44 -6.88 -3.53
CA TRP A 304 -16.83 -5.59 -3.19
C TRP A 304 -15.52 -5.34 -3.92
N CYS A 305 -14.69 -6.37 -4.05
CA CYS A 305 -13.47 -6.27 -4.84
C CYS A 305 -13.78 -5.95 -6.30
N ARG A 306 -14.78 -6.65 -6.86
CA ARG A 306 -15.22 -6.42 -8.25
C ARG A 306 -15.73 -5.00 -8.44
N GLU A 307 -16.57 -4.48 -7.52
CA GLU A 307 -17.08 -3.10 -7.55
C GLU A 307 -15.93 -2.10 -7.61
N VAL A 308 -14.96 -2.22 -6.71
CA VAL A 308 -13.84 -1.26 -6.61
C VAL A 308 -12.86 -1.39 -7.78
N LEU A 309 -12.57 -2.62 -8.21
CA LEU A 309 -11.65 -2.88 -9.34
C LEU A 309 -12.23 -2.43 -10.68
N SER A 310 -13.57 -2.35 -10.80
CA SER A 310 -14.27 -1.90 -12.02
C SER A 310 -14.53 -0.38 -12.07
N ALA A 311 -14.29 0.33 -10.99
CA ALA A 311 -14.58 1.75 -10.95
C ALA A 311 -13.56 2.57 -11.77
N HIS A 312 -14.06 3.38 -12.71
CA HIS A 312 -13.24 4.28 -13.53
C HIS A 312 -12.86 5.54 -12.76
N LYS A 313 -13.81 6.08 -11.97
CA LYS A 313 -13.67 7.28 -11.13
C LYS A 313 -14.49 7.11 -9.86
N TYR A 314 -14.06 7.79 -8.83
CA TYR A 314 -14.76 7.88 -7.57
C TYR A 314 -14.42 9.21 -6.89
N THR A 315 -15.38 9.82 -6.21
CA THR A 315 -15.14 10.95 -5.32
C THR A 315 -15.33 10.49 -3.90
N THR A 316 -14.31 10.66 -3.06
CA THR A 316 -14.36 10.25 -1.66
C THR A 316 -15.41 11.03 -0.89
N SER A 317 -15.82 10.51 0.24
CA SER A 317 -16.70 11.21 1.17
C SER A 317 -16.10 12.54 1.59
N SER A 318 -16.98 13.52 1.85
CA SER A 318 -16.56 14.83 2.37
C SER A 318 -16.02 14.69 3.79
N THR A 319 -14.90 15.36 4.06
CA THR A 319 -14.29 15.47 5.37
C THR A 319 -14.06 16.96 5.71
N PRO A 320 -13.77 17.31 6.95
CA PRO A 320 -13.39 18.70 7.27
C PRO A 320 -12.17 19.19 6.51
N GLN A 321 -11.23 18.31 6.19
CA GLN A 321 -10.00 18.61 5.43
C GLN A 321 -10.26 18.68 3.93
N HIS A 322 -11.18 17.86 3.43
CA HIS A 322 -11.59 17.83 2.01
C HIS A 322 -13.12 17.94 1.89
N PRO A 323 -13.69 19.15 2.02
CA PRO A 323 -15.16 19.37 2.02
C PRO A 323 -15.86 18.90 0.74
N ASP A 324 -15.18 18.92 -0.38
CA ASP A 324 -15.70 18.47 -1.70
C ASP A 324 -15.35 17.01 -2.01
N GLY A 325 -14.69 16.32 -1.08
CA GLY A 325 -14.07 15.01 -1.31
C GLY A 325 -12.84 15.12 -2.23
N ILE A 326 -12.26 13.98 -2.57
CA ILE A 326 -11.11 13.88 -3.50
C ILE A 326 -11.52 13.04 -4.70
N GLU A 327 -11.46 13.62 -5.92
CA GLU A 327 -11.67 12.83 -7.15
C GLU A 327 -10.44 11.96 -7.42
N ILE A 328 -10.63 10.64 -7.45
CA ILE A 328 -9.64 9.64 -7.78
C ILE A 328 -10.09 8.81 -8.98
N SER A 329 -9.13 8.25 -9.73
CA SER A 329 -9.46 7.50 -10.95
C SER A 329 -8.52 6.32 -11.20
N ASN A 330 -9.07 5.26 -11.80
CA ASN A 330 -8.33 4.11 -12.24
C ASN A 330 -7.58 4.46 -13.53
N TRP A 331 -6.26 4.53 -13.42
CA TRP A 331 -5.40 4.94 -14.53
C TRP A 331 -5.49 3.98 -15.72
N PHE A 332 -5.61 2.67 -15.48
CA PHE A 332 -5.69 1.67 -16.54
C PHE A 332 -7.02 1.73 -17.28
N LEU A 333 -8.13 1.62 -16.56
CA LEU A 333 -9.47 1.59 -17.16
C LEU A 333 -9.75 2.85 -17.98
N ARG A 334 -9.37 4.03 -17.45
CA ARG A 334 -9.53 5.32 -18.13
C ARG A 334 -8.74 5.46 -19.43
N ARG A 335 -7.80 4.58 -19.71
CA ARG A 335 -6.95 4.61 -20.91
C ARG A 335 -7.23 3.48 -21.88
N ILE A 336 -7.90 2.43 -21.43
CA ILE A 336 -8.30 1.33 -22.29
C ILE A 336 -9.76 1.47 -22.77
N GLU A 337 -10.58 2.26 -22.06
CA GLU A 337 -12.03 2.39 -22.32
C GLU A 337 -12.40 2.84 -23.73
N ASP A 338 -11.53 3.57 -24.43
CA ASP A 338 -11.71 4.06 -25.79
C ASP A 338 -11.04 3.16 -26.85
N LYS A 339 -10.47 2.03 -26.47
CA LYS A 339 -9.76 1.11 -27.35
C LYS A 339 -10.68 -0.05 -27.75
N ASP A 340 -10.50 -0.53 -28.96
CA ASP A 340 -11.15 -1.76 -29.41
C ASP A 340 -10.47 -2.97 -28.73
N THR A 341 -11.21 -3.69 -27.93
CA THR A 341 -10.74 -4.89 -27.21
C THR A 341 -11.57 -6.12 -27.54
N HIS A 342 -12.42 -6.04 -28.57
CA HIS A 342 -13.40 -7.08 -28.95
C HIS A 342 -14.36 -7.50 -27.82
N GLY A 343 -14.40 -6.73 -26.73
CA GLY A 343 -15.21 -6.94 -25.55
C GLY A 343 -15.05 -5.75 -24.60
N GLU A 344 -15.34 -5.97 -23.32
CA GLU A 344 -15.26 -4.96 -22.27
C GLU A 344 -14.16 -5.33 -21.26
N VAL A 345 -13.26 -4.38 -20.94
CA VAL A 345 -12.29 -4.53 -19.86
C VAL A 345 -12.92 -3.98 -18.58
N VAL A 346 -13.33 -4.89 -17.69
CA VAL A 346 -14.18 -4.59 -16.53
C VAL A 346 -13.36 -4.16 -15.31
N CYS A 347 -12.30 -4.93 -14.97
CA CYS A 347 -11.50 -4.69 -13.78
C CYS A 347 -10.02 -4.57 -14.14
N ALA A 348 -9.28 -3.73 -13.43
CA ALA A 348 -7.84 -3.67 -13.66
C ALA A 348 -7.06 -3.06 -12.51
N LYS A 349 -5.78 -3.48 -12.40
CA LYS A 349 -4.79 -2.90 -11.51
C LYS A 349 -3.42 -2.84 -12.18
N THR A 350 -2.77 -1.69 -12.12
CA THR A 350 -1.38 -1.48 -12.58
C THR A 350 -0.38 -1.61 -11.45
N GLY A 351 0.87 -1.89 -11.81
CA GLY A 351 2.02 -1.84 -10.92
C GLY A 351 3.27 -1.30 -11.62
N PHE A 352 4.15 -0.72 -10.83
CA PHE A 352 5.47 -0.31 -11.27
C PHE A 352 6.45 -0.26 -10.11
N VAL A 353 7.53 -0.99 -10.24
CA VAL A 353 8.81 -0.79 -9.54
C VAL A 353 9.92 -0.93 -10.57
N VAL A 354 11.11 -0.38 -10.26
CA VAL A 354 12.23 -0.44 -11.22
C VAL A 354 12.57 -1.87 -11.60
N GLN A 355 12.43 -2.81 -10.69
CA GLN A 355 12.80 -4.22 -10.85
C GLN A 355 11.83 -5.00 -11.72
N SER A 356 10.55 -4.67 -11.71
CA SER A 356 9.52 -5.37 -12.51
C SER A 356 9.02 -4.59 -13.73
N GLY A 357 9.50 -3.35 -13.93
CA GLY A 357 8.99 -2.50 -14.99
C GLY A 357 7.50 -2.16 -14.82
N ASN A 358 6.82 -1.82 -15.91
CA ASN A 358 5.38 -1.62 -15.88
C ASN A 358 4.66 -2.96 -16.00
N CYS A 359 3.72 -3.21 -15.11
CA CYS A 359 2.91 -4.42 -15.09
C CYS A 359 1.45 -4.08 -14.87
N ALA A 360 0.56 -4.97 -15.30
CA ALA A 360 -0.86 -4.86 -15.07
C ALA A 360 -1.52 -6.24 -15.02
N VAL A 361 -2.63 -6.30 -14.29
CA VAL A 361 -3.61 -7.37 -14.35
C VAL A 361 -4.96 -6.76 -14.71
N SER A 362 -5.69 -7.41 -15.61
CA SER A 362 -7.05 -7.02 -15.97
C SER A 362 -7.96 -8.22 -16.13
N TYR A 363 -9.25 -8.01 -15.85
CA TYR A 363 -10.34 -8.91 -16.16
C TYR A 363 -11.25 -8.21 -17.17
N GLY A 364 -11.65 -8.95 -18.19
CA GLY A 364 -12.57 -8.47 -19.21
C GLY A 364 -13.51 -9.57 -19.67
N THR A 365 -14.56 -9.19 -20.40
CA THR A 365 -15.54 -10.12 -20.96
C THR A 365 -15.65 -9.92 -22.46
N ASP A 366 -15.88 -11.03 -23.18
CA ASP A 366 -16.26 -10.99 -24.60
C ASP A 366 -17.73 -10.55 -24.76
N THR A 367 -18.17 -10.45 -26.02
CA THR A 367 -19.57 -10.08 -26.36
C THR A 367 -20.62 -11.13 -25.94
N LYS A 368 -20.18 -12.35 -25.57
CA LYS A 368 -21.04 -13.44 -25.09
C LYS A 368 -21.08 -13.51 -23.55
N GLY A 369 -20.24 -12.71 -22.86
CA GLY A 369 -20.12 -12.70 -21.42
C GLY A 369 -19.08 -13.69 -20.86
N ASN A 370 -18.28 -14.33 -21.70
CA ASN A 370 -17.16 -15.17 -21.23
C ASN A 370 -16.08 -14.29 -20.60
N GLY A 371 -15.56 -14.72 -19.45
CA GLY A 371 -14.57 -13.97 -18.68
C GLY A 371 -13.14 -14.35 -19.05
N TYR A 372 -12.26 -13.34 -19.09
CA TYR A 372 -10.83 -13.51 -19.37
C TYR A 372 -9.98 -12.70 -18.41
N ILE A 373 -8.88 -13.26 -17.95
CA ILE A 373 -7.85 -12.54 -17.19
C ILE A 373 -6.59 -12.44 -18.03
N ILE A 374 -6.04 -11.23 -18.09
CA ILE A 374 -4.76 -10.96 -18.74
C ILE A 374 -3.83 -10.35 -17.69
N VAL A 375 -2.62 -10.92 -17.56
CA VAL A 375 -1.55 -10.35 -16.75
C VAL A 375 -0.33 -10.13 -17.62
N THR A 376 0.27 -8.95 -17.54
CA THR A 376 1.52 -8.62 -18.23
C THR A 376 2.53 -7.98 -17.29
N GLY A 377 3.81 -8.18 -17.55
CA GLY A 377 4.90 -7.62 -16.75
C GLY A 377 6.12 -7.25 -17.58
N ASN A 378 6.85 -6.27 -17.05
CA ASN A 378 8.06 -5.72 -17.63
C ASN A 378 7.85 -5.07 -19.01
N ALA A 379 6.72 -4.37 -19.19
CA ALA A 379 6.57 -3.45 -20.31
C ALA A 379 7.46 -2.21 -20.10
N HIS A 380 8.03 -1.68 -21.18
CA HIS A 380 8.99 -0.56 -21.10
C HIS A 380 8.33 0.78 -20.75
N SER A 381 7.02 0.94 -20.94
CA SER A 381 6.27 2.12 -20.51
C SER A 381 4.87 1.76 -20.04
N SER A 382 4.23 2.68 -19.31
CA SER A 382 2.88 2.52 -18.81
C SER A 382 1.84 2.42 -19.94
N TRP A 383 2.01 3.23 -21.01
CA TRP A 383 1.18 3.13 -22.21
C TRP A 383 1.39 1.83 -22.96
N ARG A 384 2.63 1.35 -23.04
CA ARG A 384 2.89 0.07 -23.70
C ARG A 384 2.20 -1.08 -22.97
N CYS A 385 2.17 -1.05 -21.66
CA CYS A 385 1.42 -2.00 -20.86
C CYS A 385 -0.09 -2.02 -21.24
N ILE A 386 -0.71 -0.85 -21.48
CA ILE A 386 -2.10 -0.76 -21.98
C ILE A 386 -2.23 -1.39 -23.37
N TYR A 387 -1.36 -1.02 -24.31
CA TYR A 387 -1.43 -1.53 -25.69
C TYR A 387 -1.16 -3.04 -25.76
N ASP A 388 -0.34 -3.58 -24.90
CA ASP A 388 -0.13 -5.02 -24.79
C ASP A 388 -1.44 -5.73 -24.41
N HIS A 389 -2.20 -5.19 -23.44
CA HIS A 389 -3.52 -5.72 -23.09
C HIS A 389 -4.52 -5.57 -24.22
N VAL A 390 -4.56 -4.43 -24.94
CA VAL A 390 -5.41 -4.26 -26.12
C VAL A 390 -5.13 -5.34 -27.16
N ALA A 391 -3.85 -5.57 -27.50
CA ALA A 391 -3.46 -6.56 -28.50
C ALA A 391 -3.84 -7.99 -28.07
N LEU A 392 -3.70 -8.31 -26.76
CA LEU A 392 -4.06 -9.61 -26.23
C LEU A 392 -5.58 -9.82 -26.22
N TYR A 393 -6.35 -8.81 -25.80
CA TYR A 393 -7.81 -8.86 -25.90
C TYR A 393 -8.29 -9.04 -27.34
N GLN A 394 -7.78 -8.26 -28.30
CA GLN A 394 -8.12 -8.40 -29.72
C GLN A 394 -7.78 -9.79 -30.28
N LYS A 395 -6.73 -10.42 -29.77
CA LYS A 395 -6.30 -11.74 -30.26
C LYS A 395 -7.13 -12.88 -29.69
N TYR A 396 -7.54 -12.79 -28.41
CA TYR A 396 -8.11 -13.93 -27.70
C TYR A 396 -9.61 -13.79 -27.38
N LEU A 397 -10.19 -12.59 -27.39
CA LEU A 397 -11.63 -12.40 -27.30
C LEU A 397 -12.24 -12.43 -28.72
N SER A 398 -13.19 -13.31 -28.93
CA SER A 398 -13.80 -13.50 -30.27
C SER A 398 -15.32 -13.58 -30.18
#